data_deaa9db2373616d2359aa88b150c0f15
#
_entry.id   deaa9db2373616d2359aa88b150c0f15
#
_cell.length_a   1.000
_cell.length_b   1.000
_cell.length_c   1.000
_cell.angle_alpha   90.00
_cell.angle_beta   90.00
_cell.angle_gamma   90.00
#
_symmetry.space_group_name_H-M   'P 1'
#
loop_
_entity.id
_entity.type
_entity.pdbx_description
1 polymer ?
#
loop_
_entity_poly.entity_id
_entity_poly.type
_entity_poly.pdbx_seq_one_letter_code
_entity_poly.pdbx_strand_id
1 'polypeptide(L)'
;MFNYFTSILSALQSYRTAHAGLSPDAIVVGERVFEMLKEEAKLVSNLYIWKDDEFENVPLIIDEYETLWHFEGSVPALKHHTCPLCGWTDKKENFSHRIDYVDICNHCFDNIYSHKNVDVEWTKQVNEHNDIVRNEMDENYLKTYGEILFGEKE
;
A
#
# COMPACT_ATOMS: atom_id res chain seq x y z
N MET A 1 -18.17 -12.66 17.10
CA MET A 1 -17.91 -11.48 16.26
C MET A 1 -16.41 -11.27 16.06
N PHE A 2 -16.00 -10.98 14.83
CA PHE A 2 -14.59 -11.01 14.44
C PHE A 2 -13.93 -9.65 14.57
N ASN A 3 -13.55 -9.27 15.75
CA ASN A 3 -13.02 -7.93 15.97
C ASN A 3 -11.56 -7.80 15.58
N TYR A 4 -10.70 -8.69 16.06
CA TYR A 4 -9.26 -8.56 15.80
C TYR A 4 -8.86 -9.13 14.45
N PHE A 5 -9.39 -10.28 14.06
CA PHE A 5 -9.08 -10.87 12.76
C PHE A 5 -9.41 -9.90 11.62
N THR A 6 -10.64 -9.41 11.58
CA THR A 6 -11.10 -8.49 10.56
C THR A 6 -10.37 -7.15 10.61
N SER A 7 -10.16 -6.60 11.81
CA SER A 7 -9.47 -5.31 11.99
C SER A 7 -8.02 -5.37 11.53
N ILE A 8 -7.29 -6.42 11.93
CA ILE A 8 -5.88 -6.58 11.54
C ILE A 8 -5.77 -6.84 10.04
N LEU A 9 -6.64 -7.67 9.48
CA LEU A 9 -6.64 -7.94 8.04
C LEU A 9 -6.89 -6.68 7.23
N SER A 10 -7.89 -5.89 7.63
CA SER A 10 -8.23 -4.62 6.98
C SER A 10 -7.07 -3.61 7.08
N ALA A 11 -6.48 -3.50 8.27
CA ALA A 11 -5.33 -2.62 8.50
C ALA A 11 -4.12 -3.06 7.68
N LEU A 12 -3.91 -4.37 7.52
CA LEU A 12 -2.82 -4.92 6.72
C LEU A 12 -2.98 -4.57 5.24
N GLN A 13 -4.19 -4.65 4.73
CA GLN A 13 -4.49 -4.25 3.35
C GLN A 13 -4.24 -2.77 3.14
N SER A 14 -4.65 -1.92 4.10
CA SER A 14 -4.39 -0.49 4.06
C SER A 14 -2.90 -0.17 4.13
N TYR A 15 -2.16 -0.90 4.96
CA TYR A 15 -0.71 -0.75 5.06
C TYR A 15 -0.05 -1.04 3.71
N ARG A 16 -0.39 -2.16 3.09
CA ARG A 16 0.17 -2.55 1.79
C ARG A 16 -0.13 -1.53 0.71
N THR A 17 -1.35 -0.98 0.71
CA THR A 17 -1.72 0.08 -0.25
C THR A 17 -0.86 1.32 -0.04
N ALA A 18 -0.59 1.69 1.20
CA ALA A 18 0.22 2.87 1.53
C ALA A 18 1.72 2.65 1.32
N HIS A 19 2.17 1.40 1.09
CA HIS A 19 3.58 1.04 0.99
C HIS A 19 3.91 0.29 -0.31
N ALA A 20 3.18 0.60 -1.39
CA ALA A 20 3.40 0.02 -2.73
C ALA A 20 3.36 -1.51 -2.75
N GLY A 21 2.45 -2.10 -1.99
CA GLY A 21 2.30 -3.55 -1.92
C GLY A 21 3.22 -4.25 -0.94
N LEU A 22 4.13 -3.51 -0.28
CA LEU A 22 5.03 -4.08 0.72
C LEU A 22 4.28 -4.29 2.03
N SER A 23 4.55 -5.43 2.67
CA SER A 23 3.99 -5.76 3.98
C SER A 23 4.82 -5.14 5.09
N PRO A 24 4.25 -4.94 6.30
CA PRO A 24 5.06 -4.57 7.45
C PRO A 24 6.08 -5.67 7.77
N ASP A 25 7.11 -5.32 8.55
CA ASP A 25 8.13 -6.28 8.96
C ASP A 25 7.58 -7.30 9.96
N ALA A 26 6.64 -6.88 10.79
CA ALA A 26 6.00 -7.74 11.78
C ALA A 26 4.67 -7.17 12.24
N ILE A 27 3.82 -8.06 12.76
CA ILE A 27 2.62 -7.69 13.52
C ILE A 27 2.90 -8.05 14.96
N VAL A 28 2.92 -7.05 15.83
CA VAL A 28 3.14 -7.25 17.27
C VAL A 28 1.79 -7.27 17.96
N VAL A 29 1.50 -8.34 18.69
CA VAL A 29 0.21 -8.54 19.36
C VAL A 29 0.41 -8.83 20.84
N GLY A 30 -0.52 -8.37 21.67
CA GLY A 30 -0.58 -8.79 23.05
C GLY A 30 -1.05 -10.23 23.17
N GLU A 31 -0.73 -10.89 24.28
CA GLU A 31 -1.10 -12.30 24.49
C GLU A 31 -2.62 -12.53 24.34
N ARG A 32 -3.43 -11.65 24.89
CA ARG A 32 -4.89 -11.76 24.81
C ARG A 32 -5.38 -11.64 23.36
N VAL A 33 -4.84 -10.66 22.62
CA VAL A 33 -5.20 -10.47 21.21
C VAL A 33 -4.79 -11.68 20.39
N PHE A 34 -3.62 -12.24 20.66
CA PHE A 34 -3.14 -13.45 19.98
C PHE A 34 -4.12 -14.60 20.16
N GLU A 35 -4.55 -14.87 21.41
CA GLU A 35 -5.49 -15.95 21.69
C GLU A 35 -6.84 -15.73 21.01
N MET A 36 -7.35 -14.49 21.05
CA MET A 36 -8.61 -14.15 20.38
C MET A 36 -8.50 -14.25 18.88
N LEU A 37 -7.39 -13.80 18.30
CA LEU A 37 -7.14 -13.87 16.86
C LEU A 37 -7.13 -15.33 16.40
N LYS A 38 -6.48 -16.20 17.15
CA LYS A 38 -6.40 -17.63 16.87
C LYS A 38 -7.80 -18.27 16.89
N GLU A 39 -8.61 -17.94 17.90
CA GLU A 39 -9.98 -18.44 17.99
C GLU A 39 -10.87 -17.91 16.86
N GLU A 40 -10.74 -16.62 16.53
CA GLU A 40 -11.48 -16.02 15.42
C GLU A 40 -11.12 -16.65 14.08
N ALA A 41 -9.85 -16.98 13.87
CA ALA A 41 -9.38 -17.61 12.63
C ALA A 41 -10.05 -18.97 12.38
N LYS A 42 -10.33 -19.73 13.43
CA LYS A 42 -11.01 -21.02 13.31
C LYS A 42 -12.44 -20.88 12.79
N LEU A 43 -13.07 -19.72 12.98
CA LEU A 43 -14.44 -19.46 12.58
C LEU A 43 -14.57 -18.91 11.16
N VAL A 44 -13.45 -18.54 10.52
CA VAL A 44 -13.46 -17.94 9.17
C VAL A 44 -13.81 -18.98 8.11
N SER A 45 -13.11 -20.12 8.14
CA SER A 45 -13.30 -21.18 7.15
C SER A 45 -12.56 -22.45 7.60
N ASN A 46 -13.13 -23.60 7.25
CA ASN A 46 -12.44 -24.88 7.45
C ASN A 46 -11.15 -24.98 6.61
N LEU A 47 -11.03 -24.14 5.59
CA LEU A 47 -9.87 -24.13 4.72
C LEU A 47 -8.79 -23.16 5.17
N TYR A 48 -9.09 -22.31 6.16
CA TYR A 48 -8.10 -21.37 6.68
C TYR A 48 -7.11 -22.10 7.57
N ILE A 49 -5.83 -21.98 7.26
CA ILE A 49 -4.75 -22.63 8.01
C ILE A 49 -4.11 -21.60 8.92
N TRP A 50 -4.31 -21.75 10.23
CA TRP A 50 -3.67 -20.89 11.23
C TRP A 50 -2.22 -21.30 11.43
N LYS A 51 -1.33 -20.27 11.51
CA LYS A 51 0.06 -20.45 11.89
C LYS A 51 0.35 -19.56 13.09
N ASP A 52 1.01 -20.09 14.11
CA ASP A 52 1.27 -19.35 15.34
C ASP A 52 2.35 -18.26 15.18
N ASP A 53 3.17 -18.34 14.14
CA ASP A 53 4.29 -17.44 13.90
C ASP A 53 4.10 -16.45 12.77
N GLU A 54 2.97 -16.51 12.08
CA GLU A 54 2.68 -15.53 11.01
C GLU A 54 1.18 -15.35 10.79
N PHE A 55 0.83 -14.18 10.25
CA PHE A 55 -0.53 -13.85 9.85
C PHE A 55 -0.46 -13.24 8.45
N GLU A 56 -1.12 -13.88 7.48
CA GLU A 56 -1.12 -13.44 6.08
C GLU A 56 0.30 -13.17 5.56
N ASN A 57 1.20 -14.10 5.85
CA ASN A 57 2.61 -14.08 5.45
C ASN A 57 3.47 -12.99 6.12
N VAL A 58 2.96 -12.37 7.18
CA VAL A 58 3.71 -11.40 7.96
C VAL A 58 4.07 -12.01 9.31
N PRO A 59 5.34 -11.90 9.76
CA PRO A 59 5.72 -12.44 11.07
C PRO A 59 4.83 -11.91 12.20
N LEU A 60 4.42 -12.82 13.08
CA LEU A 60 3.55 -12.52 14.21
C LEU A 60 4.36 -12.65 15.49
N ILE A 61 4.46 -11.55 16.24
CA ILE A 61 5.26 -11.48 17.46
C ILE A 61 4.36 -11.21 18.65
N ILE A 62 4.48 -12.02 19.69
CA ILE A 62 3.74 -11.81 20.94
C ILE A 62 4.61 -11.00 21.88
N ASP A 63 4.08 -9.85 22.32
CA ASP A 63 4.74 -8.97 23.27
C ASP A 63 3.89 -8.84 24.54
N GLU A 64 4.42 -9.25 25.68
CA GLU A 64 3.69 -9.20 26.95
C GLU A 64 3.33 -7.78 27.39
N TYR A 65 4.02 -6.77 26.86
CA TYR A 65 3.75 -5.37 27.19
C TYR A 65 2.78 -4.71 26.23
N GLU A 66 2.44 -5.37 25.11
CA GLU A 66 1.44 -4.85 24.19
C GLU A 66 0.04 -5.22 24.66
N THR A 67 -0.83 -4.22 24.77
CA THR A 67 -2.21 -4.46 25.19
C THR A 67 -3.13 -4.84 24.04
N LEU A 68 -2.86 -4.35 22.85
CA LEU A 68 -3.64 -4.64 21.64
C LEU A 68 -2.73 -5.22 20.57
N TRP A 69 -2.40 -4.42 19.57
CA TRP A 69 -1.52 -4.83 18.48
C TRP A 69 -1.03 -3.60 17.73
N HIS A 70 0.07 -3.75 17.02
CA HIS A 70 0.56 -2.73 16.10
C HIS A 70 1.44 -3.38 15.04
N PHE A 71 1.69 -2.65 13.95
CA PHE A 71 2.63 -3.06 12.93
C PHE A 71 4.01 -2.46 13.21
N GLU A 72 5.05 -3.23 12.91
CA GLU A 72 6.42 -2.71 12.86
C GLU A 72 6.88 -2.75 11.41
N GLY A 73 7.49 -1.66 10.95
CA GLY A 73 8.01 -1.57 9.60
C GLY A 73 9.09 -0.51 9.52
N SER A 74 10.15 -0.82 8.77
CA SER A 74 11.26 0.09 8.55
C SER A 74 11.07 0.98 7.33
N VAL A 75 10.07 0.69 6.49
CA VAL A 75 9.84 1.40 5.23
C VAL A 75 8.75 2.44 5.43
N PRO A 76 9.00 3.73 5.13
CA PRO A 76 7.98 4.76 5.31
C PRO A 76 6.82 4.60 4.31
N ALA A 77 5.66 5.15 4.68
CA ALA A 77 4.51 5.15 3.79
C ALA A 77 4.78 6.00 2.54
N LEU A 78 4.16 5.62 1.45
CA LEU A 78 4.24 6.37 0.19
C LEU A 78 3.65 7.78 0.38
N LYS A 79 4.40 8.78 -0.04
CA LYS A 79 3.94 10.18 -0.10
C LYS A 79 3.38 10.53 -1.47
N HIS A 80 3.71 9.73 -2.47
CA HIS A 80 3.33 9.93 -3.86
C HIS A 80 2.49 8.78 -4.36
N HIS A 81 1.69 9.05 -5.37
CA HIS A 81 0.85 8.08 -6.04
C HIS A 81 1.08 8.18 -7.55
N THR A 82 0.97 7.07 -8.23
CA THR A 82 1.13 7.02 -9.69
C THR A 82 -0.21 6.66 -10.32
N CYS A 83 -0.68 7.49 -11.26
CA CYS A 83 -1.89 7.20 -12.01
C CYS A 83 -1.74 5.87 -12.76
N PRO A 84 -2.61 4.88 -12.52
CA PRO A 84 -2.47 3.57 -13.17
C PRO A 84 -2.73 3.58 -14.67
N LEU A 85 -3.34 4.66 -15.19
CA LEU A 85 -3.68 4.74 -16.60
C LEU A 85 -2.57 5.33 -17.46
N CYS A 86 -1.83 6.32 -16.94
CA CYS A 86 -0.82 7.01 -17.74
C CYS A 86 0.57 7.08 -17.11
N GLY A 87 0.68 6.78 -15.82
CA GLY A 87 1.95 6.86 -15.11
C GLY A 87 2.27 8.21 -14.49
N TRP A 88 1.37 9.18 -14.56
CA TRP A 88 1.57 10.48 -13.89
C TRP A 88 1.75 10.27 -12.40
N THR A 89 2.89 10.71 -11.87
CA THR A 89 3.23 10.58 -10.44
C THR A 89 3.23 11.95 -9.78
N ASP A 90 2.53 12.05 -8.65
CA ASP A 90 2.44 13.30 -7.91
C ASP A 90 2.14 12.99 -6.45
N LYS A 91 2.15 14.01 -5.60
CA LYS A 91 1.73 13.86 -4.21
C LYS A 91 0.28 13.38 -4.16
N LYS A 92 -0.03 12.51 -3.19
CA LYS A 92 -1.38 11.94 -3.05
C LYS A 92 -2.47 13.01 -2.99
N GLU A 93 -2.20 14.12 -2.33
CA GLU A 93 -3.13 15.24 -2.17
C GLU A 93 -3.48 15.93 -3.48
N ASN A 94 -2.67 15.75 -4.53
CA ASN A 94 -2.90 16.33 -5.84
C ASN A 94 -3.81 15.49 -6.74
N PHE A 95 -4.25 14.33 -6.26
CA PHE A 95 -5.22 13.48 -6.96
C PHE A 95 -6.61 13.73 -6.39
N SER A 96 -7.46 14.40 -7.16
CA SER A 96 -8.82 14.76 -6.74
C SER A 96 -9.91 13.88 -7.34
N HIS A 97 -9.55 12.94 -8.20
CA HIS A 97 -10.50 12.04 -8.88
C HIS A 97 -10.20 10.59 -8.51
N ARG A 98 -11.26 9.81 -8.32
CA ARG A 98 -11.14 8.40 -7.94
C ARG A 98 -12.13 7.56 -8.73
N ILE A 99 -11.66 6.45 -9.29
CA ILE A 99 -12.48 5.46 -9.95
C ILE A 99 -12.17 4.10 -9.34
N ASP A 100 -13.21 3.38 -8.89
CA ASP A 100 -13.09 2.05 -8.28
C ASP A 100 -12.04 2.03 -7.16
N TYR A 101 -12.05 3.05 -6.29
CA TYR A 101 -11.16 3.21 -5.15
C TYR A 101 -9.70 3.48 -5.52
N VAL A 102 -9.42 3.81 -6.77
CA VAL A 102 -8.08 4.15 -7.25
C VAL A 102 -8.03 5.59 -7.70
N ASP A 103 -7.04 6.34 -7.20
CA ASP A 103 -6.84 7.74 -7.59
C ASP A 103 -6.27 7.81 -9.00
N ILE A 104 -6.85 8.67 -9.83
CA ILE A 104 -6.38 8.92 -11.20
C ILE A 104 -6.14 10.41 -11.41
N CYS A 105 -5.24 10.74 -12.35
CA CYS A 105 -4.93 12.14 -12.64
C CYS A 105 -6.06 12.84 -13.39
N ASN A 106 -6.04 14.18 -13.34
CA ASN A 106 -7.06 15.00 -13.99
C ASN A 106 -7.16 14.74 -15.50
N HIS A 107 -6.04 14.58 -16.16
CA HIS A 107 -6.00 14.34 -17.60
C HIS A 107 -6.73 13.03 -17.96
N CYS A 108 -6.43 11.95 -17.27
CA CYS A 108 -7.07 10.65 -17.52
C CYS A 108 -8.54 10.68 -17.16
N PHE A 109 -8.91 11.36 -16.07
CA PHE A 109 -10.30 11.51 -15.68
C PHE A 109 -11.11 12.26 -16.75
N ASP A 110 -10.57 13.38 -17.25
CA ASP A 110 -11.24 14.19 -18.27
C ASP A 110 -11.35 13.49 -19.63
N ASN A 111 -10.47 12.54 -19.90
CA ASN A 111 -10.38 11.84 -21.18
C ASN A 111 -10.65 10.33 -21.05
N ILE A 112 -11.34 9.90 -20.01
CA ILE A 112 -11.51 8.47 -19.70
C ILE A 112 -12.15 7.68 -20.85
N TYR A 113 -13.01 8.31 -21.63
CA TYR A 113 -13.66 7.68 -22.77
C TYR A 113 -13.00 8.04 -24.11
N SER A 114 -11.87 8.75 -24.07
CA SER A 114 -11.14 9.16 -25.25
C SER A 114 -10.07 8.16 -25.62
N HIS A 115 -9.94 7.85 -26.90
CA HIS A 115 -8.85 6.98 -27.39
C HIS A 115 -7.48 7.66 -27.34
N LYS A 116 -7.45 8.95 -27.04
CA LYS A 116 -6.23 9.75 -27.02
C LYS A 116 -5.79 10.17 -25.61
N ASN A 117 -6.40 9.60 -24.58
CA ASN A 117 -6.07 10.00 -23.21
C ASN A 117 -4.61 9.72 -22.85
N VAL A 118 -4.00 8.68 -23.45
CA VAL A 118 -2.59 8.37 -23.26
C VAL A 118 -1.93 8.27 -24.64
N ASP A 119 -1.80 9.43 -25.29
CA ASP A 119 -1.12 9.53 -26.58
C ASP A 119 0.36 9.90 -26.39
N VAL A 120 1.09 10.04 -27.50
CA VAL A 120 2.53 10.35 -27.48
C VAL A 120 2.81 11.68 -26.79
N GLU A 121 1.98 12.69 -27.05
CA GLU A 121 2.13 14.02 -26.46
C GLU A 121 1.92 13.98 -24.95
N TRP A 122 0.89 13.29 -24.48
CA TRP A 122 0.66 13.17 -23.05
C TRP A 122 1.77 12.36 -22.37
N THR A 123 2.23 11.26 -22.97
CA THR A 123 3.33 10.45 -22.47
C THR A 123 4.58 11.30 -22.28
N LYS A 124 4.88 12.18 -23.21
CA LYS A 124 6.01 13.10 -23.09
C LYS A 124 5.86 14.03 -21.89
N GLN A 125 4.67 14.61 -21.70
CA GLN A 125 4.40 15.48 -20.56
C GLN A 125 4.52 14.72 -19.23
N VAL A 126 4.03 13.49 -19.17
CA VAL A 126 4.13 12.63 -17.98
C VAL A 126 5.60 12.38 -17.64
N ASN A 127 6.41 12.05 -18.63
CA ASN A 127 7.83 11.77 -18.41
C ASN A 127 8.57 13.01 -17.90
N GLU A 128 8.30 14.17 -18.48
CA GLU A 128 8.91 15.43 -18.05
C GLU A 128 8.49 15.77 -16.60
N HIS A 129 7.21 15.62 -16.29
CA HIS A 129 6.69 15.86 -14.94
C HIS A 129 7.29 14.89 -13.93
N ASN A 130 7.36 13.60 -14.28
CA ASN A 130 7.89 12.58 -13.37
C ASN A 130 9.37 12.79 -13.07
N ASP A 131 10.13 13.32 -14.03
CA ASP A 131 11.53 13.66 -13.80
C ASP A 131 11.66 14.80 -12.78
N ILE A 132 10.78 15.79 -12.83
CA ILE A 132 10.73 16.88 -11.84
C ILE A 132 10.37 16.34 -10.46
N VAL A 133 9.33 15.50 -10.38
CA VAL A 133 8.89 14.90 -9.11
C VAL A 133 10.01 14.05 -8.51
N ARG A 134 10.71 13.27 -9.34
CA ARG A 134 11.82 12.45 -8.87
C ARG A 134 12.93 13.29 -8.26
N ASN A 135 13.24 14.44 -8.84
CA ASN A 135 14.27 15.34 -8.32
C ASN A 135 13.86 16.00 -7.01
N GLU A 136 12.56 16.09 -6.72
CA GLU A 136 12.03 16.67 -5.50
C GLU A 136 11.95 15.65 -4.35
N MET A 137 12.01 14.35 -4.65
CA MET A 137 11.97 13.30 -3.63
C MET A 137 13.29 13.24 -2.87
N ASP A 138 13.22 12.94 -1.57
CA ASP A 138 14.42 12.75 -0.79
C ASP A 138 15.12 11.44 -1.19
N GLU A 139 16.44 11.37 -0.92
CA GLU A 139 17.27 10.27 -1.36
C GLU A 139 16.85 8.91 -0.80
N ASN A 140 16.46 8.86 0.48
CA ASN A 140 16.01 7.61 1.09
C ASN A 140 14.70 7.12 0.47
N TYR A 141 13.79 8.03 0.18
CA TYR A 141 12.53 7.70 -0.47
C TYR A 141 12.77 7.12 -1.86
N LEU A 142 13.63 7.76 -2.66
CA LEU A 142 13.98 7.28 -3.99
C LEU A 142 14.63 5.91 -3.95
N LYS A 143 15.52 5.67 -3.00
CA LYS A 143 16.18 4.38 -2.83
C LYS A 143 15.17 3.27 -2.53
N THR A 144 14.16 3.57 -1.72
CA THR A 144 13.17 2.59 -1.27
C THR A 144 12.07 2.38 -2.28
N TYR A 145 11.54 3.47 -2.86
CA TYR A 145 10.36 3.42 -3.71
C TYR A 145 10.60 3.78 -5.17
N GLY A 146 11.77 4.32 -5.51
CA GLY A 146 12.04 4.79 -6.87
C GLY A 146 11.83 3.71 -7.93
N GLU A 147 12.30 2.51 -7.67
CA GLU A 147 12.13 1.39 -8.58
C GLU A 147 10.66 1.00 -8.75
N ILE A 148 9.87 1.12 -7.69
CA ILE A 148 8.45 0.79 -7.70
C ILE A 148 7.66 1.81 -8.50
N LEU A 149 7.97 3.11 -8.30
CA LEU A 149 7.23 4.21 -8.91
C LEU A 149 7.65 4.50 -10.35
N PHE A 150 8.94 4.38 -10.66
CA PHE A 150 9.50 4.80 -11.94
C PHE A 150 10.11 3.67 -12.77
N GLY A 151 10.17 2.46 -12.20
CA GLY A 151 10.84 1.32 -12.81
C GLY A 151 12.36 1.44 -12.77
N GLU A 152 13.05 0.38 -13.19
CA GLU A 152 14.50 0.39 -13.28
C GLU A 152 14.93 1.25 -14.44
N LYS A 153 15.90 2.12 -14.19
CA LYS A 153 16.57 2.87 -15.25
C LYS A 153 17.91 2.23 -15.58
N GLU A 154 18.05 1.91 -16.79
CA GLU A 154 19.32 1.45 -17.32
C GLU A 154 20.25 2.63 -17.61
#